data_b82108cf3e4cf6b9d328f46f62a71feb
#
_entry.id   b82108cf3e4cf6b9d328f46f62a71feb
#
_cell.length_a   1.000
_cell.length_b   1.000
_cell.length_c   1.000
_cell.angle_alpha   90.00
_cell.angle_beta   90.00
_cell.angle_gamma   90.00
#
_symmetry.space_group_name_H-M   'P 1'
#
loop_
_entity.id
_entity.type
_entity.pdbx_description
1 polymer ?
#
loop_
_entity_poly.entity_id
_entity_poly.type
_entity_poly.pdbx_seq_one_letter_code
_entity_poly.pdbx_strand_id
1 'polypeptide(L)'
;MMLAAGLTGRSFIPLLSSFACAIPGIMATRSIPDPRDRLTTILIAPLMTCSARLPVYTLLIAAFIPQRTVAGVFNLQGVVLFTLYVAGIASALIVAWVIKRLRRDKSEHALMMELPSYRMPHPRDIAIGLYERAMIFLKRVGGIILALTVLLWFLSSFPAPPAGASEPAIHYSLAGMIGRALHTVFAPLGFNWQICIALVPGLAAREVAVSSLATVYALAGNDDGLQAIVAAQWSLGTALSLLAWYVFAPMCISTLATVKRETNSWRNVIVLAGYLFGLAYLASFATYQIAKALS
;
A
#
# COMPACT_ATOMS: atom_id res chain seq x y z
N MET A 1 16.34 19.06 2.95
CA MET A 1 15.69 17.98 2.18
C MET A 1 14.27 18.34 1.71
N MET A 2 13.32 18.70 2.57
CA MET A 2 11.95 19.07 2.19
C MET A 2 11.89 20.24 1.21
N LEU A 3 12.62 21.34 1.48
CA LEU A 3 12.69 22.51 0.61
C LEU A 3 13.27 22.19 -0.78
N ALA A 4 14.25 21.28 -0.86
CA ALA A 4 14.80 20.83 -2.15
C ALA A 4 13.76 20.07 -2.99
N ALA A 5 12.86 19.31 -2.36
CA ALA A 5 11.73 18.66 -3.00
C ALA A 5 10.55 19.61 -3.26
N GLY A 6 10.67 20.89 -2.84
CA GLY A 6 9.64 21.90 -3.01
C GLY A 6 8.47 21.81 -2.05
N LEU A 7 8.67 21.16 -0.92
CA LEU A 7 7.70 21.03 0.16
C LEU A 7 8.04 22.02 1.29
N THR A 8 7.03 22.60 1.91
CA THR A 8 7.20 23.41 3.13
C THR A 8 7.51 22.51 4.33
N GLY A 9 8.19 23.04 5.34
CA GLY A 9 8.47 22.33 6.59
C GLY A 9 7.20 21.83 7.30
N ARG A 10 6.05 22.45 7.07
CA ARG A 10 4.74 22.03 7.59
C ARG A 10 4.25 20.70 7.00
N SER A 11 4.74 20.32 5.82
CA SER A 11 4.42 19.01 5.21
C SER A 11 5.09 17.84 5.92
N PHE A 12 6.11 18.08 6.76
CA PHE A 12 6.85 17.04 7.47
C PHE A 12 5.96 16.23 8.41
N ILE A 13 5.16 16.89 9.25
CA ILE A 13 4.29 16.21 10.23
C ILE A 13 3.23 15.34 9.54
N PRO A 14 2.48 15.83 8.52
CA PRO A 14 1.57 15.00 7.73
C PRO A 14 2.23 13.78 7.11
N LEU A 15 3.41 13.95 6.51
CA LEU A 15 4.14 12.84 5.88
C LEU A 15 4.67 11.83 6.90
N LEU A 16 5.19 12.31 8.05
CA LEU A 16 5.60 11.45 9.15
C LEU A 16 4.41 10.63 9.70
N SER A 17 3.26 11.27 9.89
CA SER A 17 2.04 10.58 10.32
C SER A 17 1.58 9.52 9.31
N SER A 18 1.89 9.69 8.03
CA SER A 18 1.52 8.76 6.96
C SER A 18 2.27 7.42 7.04
N PHE A 19 3.38 7.32 7.77
CA PHE A 19 4.04 6.03 8.06
C PHE A 19 3.18 5.12 8.93
N ALA A 20 2.39 5.67 9.83
CA ALA A 20 1.43 4.88 10.57
C ALA A 20 0.20 4.57 9.70
N CYS A 21 -0.44 5.62 9.16
CA CYS A 21 -1.59 5.49 8.28
C CYS A 21 -1.73 6.75 7.41
N ALA A 22 -1.99 6.57 6.12
CA ALA A 22 -2.16 7.68 5.18
C ALA A 22 -3.39 8.56 5.53
N ILE A 23 -4.44 8.00 6.12
CA ILE A 23 -5.68 8.74 6.46
C ILE A 23 -5.41 9.89 7.42
N PRO A 24 -4.86 9.67 8.65
CA PRO A 24 -4.54 10.77 9.56
C PRO A 24 -3.47 11.70 8.98
N GLY A 25 -2.51 11.18 8.20
CA GLY A 25 -1.53 12.00 7.49
C GLY A 25 -2.19 13.00 6.53
N ILE A 26 -3.12 12.55 5.70
CA ILE A 26 -3.87 13.41 4.78
C ILE A 26 -4.73 14.42 5.56
N MET A 27 -5.39 14.00 6.65
CA MET A 27 -6.18 14.93 7.48
C MET A 27 -5.30 15.98 8.16
N ALA A 28 -4.07 15.65 8.55
CA ALA A 28 -3.12 16.58 9.15
C ALA A 28 -2.67 17.68 8.17
N THR A 29 -2.81 17.47 6.85
CA THR A 29 -2.50 18.51 5.84
C THR A 29 -3.37 19.75 5.95
N ARG A 30 -4.45 19.73 6.73
CA ARG A 30 -5.26 20.91 7.04
C ARG A 30 -4.47 22.01 7.75
N SER A 31 -3.36 21.66 8.40
CA SER A 31 -2.43 22.63 9.00
C SER A 31 -1.59 23.41 7.99
N ILE A 32 -1.60 23.02 6.72
CA ILE A 32 -0.87 23.68 5.65
C ILE A 32 -1.75 24.79 5.06
N PRO A 33 -1.35 26.09 5.21
CA PRO A 33 -2.17 27.21 4.74
C PRO A 33 -2.25 27.32 3.21
N ASP A 34 -1.14 26.99 2.53
CA ASP A 34 -1.09 27.05 1.07
C ASP A 34 -1.87 25.88 0.45
N PRO A 35 -2.93 26.13 -0.34
CA PRO A 35 -3.72 25.10 -0.97
C PRO A 35 -2.92 24.22 -1.94
N ARG A 36 -1.87 24.77 -2.55
CA ARG A 36 -1.04 24.07 -3.53
C ARG A 36 -0.10 23.09 -2.86
N ASP A 37 0.60 23.55 -1.81
CA ASP A 37 1.46 22.70 -1.00
C ASP A 37 0.66 21.61 -0.28
N ARG A 38 -0.53 21.98 0.21
CA ARG A 38 -1.48 21.04 0.80
C ARG A 38 -1.87 19.95 -0.21
N LEU A 39 -2.26 20.31 -1.43
CA LEU A 39 -2.63 19.35 -2.46
C LEU A 39 -1.45 18.45 -2.85
N THR A 40 -0.24 19.03 -2.99
CA THR A 40 0.96 18.24 -3.28
C THR A 40 1.23 17.23 -2.17
N THR A 41 1.15 17.65 -0.89
CA THR A 41 1.34 16.77 0.26
C THR A 41 0.29 15.67 0.31
N ILE A 42 -0.98 15.95 0.01
CA ILE A 42 -2.05 14.96 -0.10
C ILE A 42 -1.75 13.93 -1.18
N LEU A 43 -1.26 14.37 -2.34
CA LEU A 43 -0.97 13.48 -3.47
C LEU A 43 0.21 12.54 -3.18
N ILE A 44 1.23 12.97 -2.44
CA ILE A 44 2.41 12.14 -2.16
C ILE A 44 2.28 11.29 -0.88
N ALA A 45 1.38 11.64 0.04
CA ALA A 45 1.18 10.92 1.30
C ALA A 45 0.94 9.40 1.13
N PRO A 46 0.19 8.91 0.13
CA PRO A 46 0.01 7.46 -0.08
C PRO A 46 1.25 6.69 -0.52
N LEU A 47 2.31 7.37 -0.99
CA LEU A 47 3.60 6.75 -1.33
C LEU A 47 4.39 6.36 -0.08
N MET A 48 4.16 7.03 1.05
CA MET A 48 4.77 6.65 2.32
C MET A 48 4.35 5.24 2.73
N THR A 49 5.33 4.44 3.12
CA THR A 49 5.10 3.05 3.53
C THR A 49 4.38 3.02 4.87
N CYS A 50 3.10 2.69 4.87
CA CYS A 50 2.30 2.59 6.10
C CYS A 50 2.41 1.20 6.75
N SER A 51 2.05 1.10 8.04
CA SER A 51 2.11 -0.15 8.82
C SER A 51 1.29 -1.29 8.22
N ALA A 52 0.21 -1.01 7.49
CA ALA A 52 -0.61 -2.03 6.82
C ALA A 52 0.11 -2.77 5.67
N ARG A 53 1.27 -2.30 5.22
CA ARG A 53 2.11 -3.01 4.24
C ARG A 53 3.00 -4.08 4.88
N LEU A 54 3.29 -3.96 6.18
CA LEU A 54 4.21 -4.86 6.87
C LEU A 54 3.84 -6.34 6.77
N PRO A 55 2.58 -6.78 6.92
CA PRO A 55 2.24 -8.19 6.83
C PRO A 55 2.64 -8.83 5.49
N VAL A 56 2.46 -8.10 4.38
CA VAL A 56 2.87 -8.59 3.05
C VAL A 56 4.39 -8.59 2.92
N TYR A 57 5.05 -7.54 3.39
CA TYR A 57 6.52 -7.46 3.34
C TYR A 57 7.16 -8.57 4.15
N THR A 58 6.69 -8.80 5.39
CA THR A 58 7.24 -9.86 6.26
C THR A 58 6.99 -11.24 5.68
N LEU A 59 5.83 -11.52 5.12
CA LEU A 59 5.53 -12.78 4.46
C LEU A 59 6.51 -13.07 3.31
N LEU A 60 6.65 -12.12 2.36
CA LEU A 60 7.47 -12.30 1.18
C LEU A 60 8.97 -12.33 1.51
N ILE A 61 9.42 -11.45 2.40
CA ILE A 61 10.81 -11.41 2.83
C ILE A 61 11.17 -12.72 3.56
N ALA A 62 10.30 -13.22 4.45
CA ALA A 62 10.54 -14.45 5.17
C ALA A 62 10.52 -15.70 4.26
N ALA A 63 9.71 -15.69 3.18
CA ALA A 63 9.62 -16.79 2.24
C ALA A 63 10.81 -16.89 1.29
N PHE A 64 11.34 -15.76 0.80
CA PHE A 64 12.33 -15.75 -0.28
C PHE A 64 13.73 -15.31 0.12
N ILE A 65 13.87 -14.60 1.24
CA ILE A 65 15.17 -14.05 1.64
C ILE A 65 15.72 -14.85 2.82
N PRO A 66 16.87 -15.53 2.61
CA PRO A 66 17.48 -16.34 3.66
C PRO A 66 17.92 -15.47 4.84
N GLN A 67 17.83 -16.04 6.03
CA GLN A 67 18.34 -15.42 7.26
C GLN A 67 19.87 -15.47 7.25
N ARG A 68 20.50 -14.48 6.61
CA ARG A 68 21.97 -14.32 6.58
C ARG A 68 22.32 -12.95 7.14
N THR A 69 23.42 -12.90 7.88
CA THR A 69 24.01 -11.63 8.33
C THR A 69 24.88 -11.04 7.23
N VAL A 70 24.61 -9.80 6.86
CA VAL A 70 25.45 -9.01 5.96
C VAL A 70 26.38 -8.16 6.79
N ALA A 71 27.69 -8.19 6.47
CA ALA A 71 28.75 -7.46 7.21
C ALA A 71 28.80 -7.79 8.72
N GLY A 72 28.36 -8.97 9.14
CA GLY A 72 28.43 -9.46 10.53
C GLY A 72 27.48 -8.80 11.54
N VAL A 73 26.74 -7.76 11.17
CA VAL A 73 25.88 -6.98 12.09
C VAL A 73 24.43 -6.91 11.60
N PHE A 74 24.19 -6.80 10.30
CA PHE A 74 22.85 -6.54 9.75
C PHE A 74 22.21 -7.84 9.22
N ASN A 75 20.97 -8.12 9.61
CA ASN A 75 20.18 -9.18 9.00
C ASN A 75 19.75 -8.75 7.59
N LEU A 76 19.99 -9.60 6.57
CA LEU A 76 19.63 -9.34 5.18
C LEU A 76 18.14 -9.01 5.01
N GLN A 77 17.27 -9.71 5.74
CA GLN A 77 15.83 -9.43 5.73
C GLN A 77 15.49 -8.00 6.21
N GLY A 78 16.18 -7.53 7.24
CA GLY A 78 16.06 -6.17 7.76
C GLY A 78 16.55 -5.13 6.75
N VAL A 79 17.65 -5.40 6.06
CA VAL A 79 18.20 -4.51 5.00
C VAL A 79 17.21 -4.37 3.85
N VAL A 80 16.60 -5.47 3.42
CA VAL A 80 15.58 -5.44 2.35
C VAL A 80 14.36 -4.64 2.79
N LEU A 81 13.86 -4.86 4.01
CA LEU A 81 12.75 -4.09 4.56
C LEU A 81 13.09 -2.60 4.61
N PHE A 82 14.27 -2.24 5.10
CA PHE A 82 14.75 -0.86 5.13
C PHE A 82 14.81 -0.23 3.73
N THR A 83 15.31 -0.98 2.75
CA THR A 83 15.36 -0.53 1.35
C THR A 83 13.98 -0.23 0.77
N LEU A 84 12.96 -1.05 1.10
CA LEU A 84 11.57 -0.80 0.69
C LEU A 84 11.01 0.50 1.30
N TYR A 85 11.34 0.80 2.56
CA TYR A 85 10.97 2.07 3.20
C TYR A 85 11.65 3.26 2.53
N VAL A 86 12.96 3.16 2.30
CA VAL A 86 13.73 4.20 1.60
C VAL A 86 13.20 4.42 0.18
N ALA A 87 12.87 3.36 -0.55
CA ALA A 87 12.26 3.45 -1.87
C ALA A 87 10.92 4.21 -1.84
N GLY A 88 10.08 3.97 -0.84
CA GLY A 88 8.84 4.71 -0.62
C GLY A 88 9.08 6.21 -0.40
N ILE A 89 10.02 6.56 0.48
CA ILE A 89 10.40 7.96 0.77
C ILE A 89 10.97 8.63 -0.47
N ALA A 90 11.93 7.98 -1.14
CA ALA A 90 12.57 8.51 -2.33
C ALA A 90 11.56 8.77 -3.45
N SER A 91 10.64 7.84 -3.68
CA SER A 91 9.57 7.99 -4.67
C SER A 91 8.65 9.17 -4.35
N ALA A 92 8.28 9.36 -3.07
CA ALA A 92 7.46 10.48 -2.65
C ALA A 92 8.17 11.82 -2.90
N LEU A 93 9.47 11.92 -2.61
CA LEU A 93 10.27 13.12 -2.88
C LEU A 93 10.42 13.39 -4.38
N ILE A 94 10.66 12.34 -5.19
CA ILE A 94 10.74 12.45 -6.65
C ILE A 94 9.42 12.95 -7.23
N VAL A 95 8.30 12.36 -6.83
CA VAL A 95 6.97 12.77 -7.30
C VAL A 95 6.67 14.21 -6.85
N ALA A 96 7.01 14.61 -5.62
CA ALA A 96 6.87 15.98 -5.16
C ALA A 96 7.66 16.96 -6.04
N TRP A 97 8.92 16.64 -6.33
CA TRP A 97 9.79 17.44 -7.19
C TRP A 97 9.23 17.55 -8.62
N VAL A 98 8.74 16.43 -9.19
CA VAL A 98 8.11 16.43 -10.53
C VAL A 98 6.86 17.32 -10.55
N ILE A 99 5.98 17.20 -9.55
CA ILE A 99 4.77 18.01 -9.45
C ILE A 99 5.13 19.51 -9.39
N LYS A 100 6.13 19.87 -8.56
CA LYS A 100 6.60 21.27 -8.47
C LYS A 100 7.15 21.77 -9.81
N ARG A 101 7.97 20.95 -10.47
CA ARG A 101 8.56 21.32 -11.75
C ARG A 101 7.52 21.50 -12.86
N LEU A 102 6.52 20.65 -12.90
CA LEU A 102 5.40 20.74 -13.86
C LEU A 102 4.54 21.98 -13.62
N ARG A 103 4.36 22.39 -12.36
CA ARG A 103 3.55 23.56 -12.01
C ARG A 103 4.25 24.89 -12.21
N ARG A 104 5.57 24.93 -12.47
CA ARG A 104 6.38 26.15 -12.67
C ARG A 104 6.22 27.20 -11.54
N ASP A 105 5.93 26.78 -10.33
CA ASP A 105 5.64 27.69 -9.23
C ASP A 105 6.94 28.20 -8.59
N LYS A 106 7.15 29.52 -8.66
CA LYS A 106 8.29 30.22 -8.04
C LYS A 106 7.92 30.90 -6.71
N SER A 107 6.74 30.67 -6.18
CA SER A 107 6.32 31.29 -4.92
C SER A 107 7.03 30.65 -3.74
N GLU A 108 8.15 31.23 -3.34
CA GLU A 108 8.78 30.96 -2.04
C GLU A 108 7.99 31.73 -0.98
N HIS A 109 7.11 31.05 -0.29
CA HIS A 109 6.45 31.62 0.87
C HIS A 109 7.43 31.56 2.05
N ALA A 110 8.00 32.68 2.42
CA ALA A 110 8.78 32.83 3.64
C ALA A 110 7.88 32.49 4.84
N LEU A 111 8.22 31.43 5.57
CA LEU A 111 7.56 31.06 6.80
C LEU A 111 7.95 32.03 7.91
N MET A 112 7.22 33.13 8.02
CA MET A 112 7.20 33.91 9.25
C MET A 112 6.27 33.20 10.24
N MET A 113 6.84 32.37 11.10
CA MET A 113 6.10 31.66 12.15
C MET A 113 6.78 31.98 13.49
N GLU A 114 6.07 32.68 14.35
CA GLU A 114 6.42 32.71 15.76
C GLU A 114 6.25 31.27 16.30
N LEU A 115 7.35 30.72 16.82
CA LEU A 115 7.31 29.39 17.44
C LEU A 115 6.52 29.52 18.75
N PRO A 116 5.38 28.81 18.92
CA PRO A 116 4.68 28.80 20.18
C PRO A 116 5.57 28.25 21.29
N SER A 117 5.46 28.77 22.49
CA SER A 117 6.17 28.25 23.65
C SER A 117 5.86 26.77 23.87
N TYR A 118 6.88 25.95 24.09
CA TYR A 118 6.71 24.55 24.43
C TYR A 118 5.92 24.43 25.74
N ARG A 119 4.78 23.72 25.67
CA ARG A 119 4.00 23.35 26.84
C ARG A 119 4.03 21.84 27.00
N MET A 120 4.23 21.38 28.24
CA MET A 120 4.12 19.94 28.55
C MET A 120 2.66 19.49 28.31
N PRO A 121 2.45 18.47 27.49
CA PRO A 121 1.10 17.97 27.21
C PRO A 121 0.54 17.27 28.44
N HIS A 122 -0.76 17.47 28.73
CA HIS A 122 -1.44 16.75 29.80
C HIS A 122 -1.67 15.28 29.38
N PRO A 123 -1.21 14.29 30.18
CA PRO A 123 -1.35 12.87 29.81
C PRO A 123 -2.80 12.43 29.64
N ARG A 124 -3.72 13.02 30.41
CA ARG A 124 -5.15 12.75 30.28
C ARG A 124 -5.73 13.18 28.93
N ASP A 125 -5.35 14.35 28.42
CA ASP A 125 -5.84 14.86 27.14
C ASP A 125 -5.29 14.02 25.97
N ILE A 126 -4.04 13.57 26.11
CA ILE A 126 -3.44 12.62 25.15
C ILE A 126 -4.22 11.31 25.15
N ALA A 127 -4.49 10.73 26.31
CA ALA A 127 -5.18 9.46 26.43
C ALA A 127 -6.61 9.52 25.86
N ILE A 128 -7.36 10.59 26.17
CA ILE A 128 -8.70 10.81 25.65
C ILE A 128 -8.66 10.99 24.12
N GLY A 129 -7.79 11.85 23.62
CA GLY A 129 -7.66 12.10 22.19
C GLY A 129 -7.20 10.86 21.41
N LEU A 130 -6.34 10.01 21.99
CA LEU A 130 -5.93 8.73 21.41
C LEU A 130 -7.09 7.74 21.35
N TYR A 131 -7.83 7.60 22.46
CA TYR A 131 -8.99 6.71 22.55
C TYR A 131 -10.10 7.11 21.56
N GLU A 132 -10.44 8.38 21.48
CA GLU A 132 -11.45 8.86 20.54
C GLU A 132 -11.07 8.59 19.09
N ARG A 133 -9.80 8.88 18.72
CA ARG A 133 -9.30 8.62 17.37
C ARG A 133 -9.25 7.13 17.04
N ALA A 134 -8.80 6.29 17.98
CA ALA A 134 -8.81 4.85 17.85
C ALA A 134 -10.22 4.30 17.66
N MET A 135 -11.19 4.77 18.45
CA MET A 135 -12.58 4.34 18.37
C MET A 135 -13.24 4.75 17.03
N ILE A 136 -13.01 5.99 16.59
CA ILE A 136 -13.48 6.47 15.27
C ILE A 136 -12.88 5.61 14.15
N PHE A 137 -11.60 5.27 14.23
CA PHE A 137 -10.93 4.42 13.27
C PHE A 137 -11.52 3.01 13.26
N LEU A 138 -11.65 2.35 14.44
CA LEU A 138 -12.23 1.02 14.56
C LEU A 138 -13.64 0.93 13.98
N LYS A 139 -14.51 1.86 14.36
CA LYS A 139 -15.90 1.90 13.87
C LYS A 139 -15.98 2.10 12.36
N ARG A 140 -15.10 2.94 11.80
CA ARG A 140 -15.13 3.26 10.37
C ARG A 140 -14.48 2.17 9.51
N VAL A 141 -13.31 1.71 9.91
CA VAL A 141 -12.52 0.73 9.12
C VAL A 141 -13.00 -0.69 9.36
N GLY A 142 -13.36 -1.04 10.59
CA GLY A 142 -13.86 -2.38 10.94
C GLY A 142 -15.09 -2.79 10.16
N GLY A 143 -16.06 -1.88 10.00
CA GLY A 143 -17.26 -2.15 9.18
C GLY A 143 -16.95 -2.40 7.71
N ILE A 144 -16.02 -1.64 7.14
CA ILE A 144 -15.58 -1.80 5.74
C ILE A 144 -14.85 -3.15 5.57
N ILE A 145 -13.92 -3.48 6.48
CA ILE A 145 -13.20 -4.75 6.43
C ILE A 145 -14.17 -5.93 6.54
N LEU A 146 -15.10 -5.89 7.50
CA LEU A 146 -16.11 -6.93 7.68
C LEU A 146 -16.94 -7.13 6.39
N ALA A 147 -17.47 -6.04 5.84
CA ALA A 147 -18.29 -6.09 4.62
C ALA A 147 -17.52 -6.68 3.42
N LEU A 148 -16.25 -6.28 3.29
CA LEU A 148 -15.38 -6.78 2.22
C LEU A 148 -14.98 -8.25 2.42
N THR A 149 -14.74 -8.69 3.65
CA THR A 149 -14.45 -10.09 3.95
C THR A 149 -15.65 -10.98 3.65
N VAL A 150 -16.86 -10.54 4.03
CA VAL A 150 -18.11 -11.25 3.70
C VAL A 150 -18.35 -11.28 2.19
N LEU A 151 -18.14 -10.16 1.49
CA LEU A 151 -18.25 -10.09 0.04
C LEU A 151 -17.27 -11.04 -0.66
N LEU A 152 -16.02 -11.07 -0.20
CA LEU A 152 -14.99 -11.97 -0.71
C LEU A 152 -15.36 -13.43 -0.49
N TRP A 153 -15.79 -13.76 0.72
CA TRP A 153 -16.25 -15.11 1.03
C TRP A 153 -17.37 -15.53 0.08
N PHE A 154 -18.35 -14.66 -0.15
CA PHE A 154 -19.42 -14.89 -1.11
C PHE A 154 -18.89 -15.10 -2.54
N LEU A 155 -18.03 -14.20 -3.03
CA LEU A 155 -17.46 -14.29 -4.38
C LEU A 155 -16.59 -15.55 -4.56
N SER A 156 -15.93 -16.02 -3.51
CA SER A 156 -15.06 -17.20 -3.53
C SER A 156 -15.86 -18.51 -3.41
N SER A 157 -17.05 -18.46 -2.82
CA SER A 157 -17.89 -19.64 -2.58
C SER A 157 -18.93 -19.87 -3.70
N PHE A 158 -19.32 -18.84 -4.45
CA PHE A 158 -20.36 -18.93 -5.47
C PHE A 158 -19.82 -18.56 -6.87
N PRO A 159 -20.29 -19.27 -7.93
CA PRO A 159 -21.10 -20.48 -7.90
C PRO A 159 -20.36 -21.70 -7.37
N ALA A 160 -21.11 -22.66 -6.83
CA ALA A 160 -20.54 -23.92 -6.37
C ALA A 160 -20.03 -24.75 -7.57
N PRO A 161 -18.99 -25.56 -7.41
CA PRO A 161 -18.48 -26.42 -8.47
C PRO A 161 -19.55 -27.42 -8.92
N PRO A 162 -19.62 -27.75 -10.21
CA PRO A 162 -20.52 -28.80 -10.71
C PRO A 162 -20.14 -30.17 -10.14
N ALA A 163 -21.13 -31.05 -9.95
CA ALA A 163 -20.91 -32.42 -9.49
C ALA A 163 -19.92 -33.14 -10.43
N GLY A 164 -18.77 -33.58 -9.91
CA GLY A 164 -17.70 -34.24 -10.69
C GLY A 164 -16.58 -33.32 -11.17
N ALA A 165 -16.52 -32.10 -10.70
CA ALA A 165 -15.40 -31.19 -11.01
C ALA A 165 -14.07 -31.75 -10.50
N SER A 166 -13.07 -31.82 -11.39
CA SER A 166 -11.72 -32.27 -11.08
C SER A 166 -10.82 -31.14 -10.53
N GLU A 167 -11.23 -29.89 -10.69
CA GLU A 167 -10.47 -28.71 -10.26
C GLU A 167 -11.00 -28.16 -8.93
N PRO A 168 -10.13 -27.45 -8.14
CA PRO A 168 -10.55 -26.81 -6.90
C PRO A 168 -11.75 -25.88 -7.07
N ALA A 169 -12.64 -25.84 -6.08
CA ALA A 169 -13.89 -25.06 -6.11
C ALA A 169 -13.71 -23.59 -6.50
N ILE A 170 -12.58 -23.00 -6.15
CA ILE A 170 -12.27 -21.60 -6.43
C ILE A 170 -12.16 -21.30 -7.93
N HIS A 171 -11.82 -22.28 -8.76
CA HIS A 171 -11.75 -22.10 -10.22
C HIS A 171 -13.12 -21.79 -10.84
N TYR A 172 -14.19 -22.31 -10.25
CA TYR A 172 -15.57 -22.10 -10.73
C TYR A 172 -16.22 -20.87 -10.12
N SER A 173 -15.62 -20.30 -9.08
CA SER A 173 -16.15 -19.13 -8.38
C SER A 173 -16.02 -17.83 -9.19
N LEU A 174 -16.85 -16.83 -8.85
CA LEU A 174 -16.76 -15.47 -9.43
C LEU A 174 -15.38 -14.86 -9.19
N ALA A 175 -14.80 -15.07 -8.01
CA ALA A 175 -13.45 -14.62 -7.71
C ALA A 175 -12.40 -15.24 -8.65
N GLY A 176 -12.52 -16.54 -8.96
CA GLY A 176 -11.65 -17.23 -9.90
C GLY A 176 -11.78 -16.69 -11.33
N MET A 177 -13.01 -16.39 -11.78
CA MET A 177 -13.24 -15.79 -13.09
C MET A 177 -12.64 -14.38 -13.20
N ILE A 178 -12.83 -13.54 -12.18
CA ILE A 178 -12.22 -12.21 -12.11
C ILE A 178 -10.68 -12.32 -12.08
N GLY A 179 -10.13 -13.22 -11.28
CA GLY A 179 -8.69 -13.45 -11.20
C GLY A 179 -8.06 -13.83 -12.53
N ARG A 180 -8.71 -14.72 -13.30
CA ARG A 180 -8.24 -15.10 -14.66
C ARG A 180 -8.35 -13.96 -15.66
N ALA A 181 -9.41 -13.18 -15.62
CA ALA A 181 -9.56 -11.99 -16.47
C ALA A 181 -8.44 -10.96 -16.17
N LEU A 182 -8.18 -10.71 -14.89
CA LEU A 182 -7.11 -9.82 -14.45
C LEU A 182 -5.71 -10.38 -14.78
N HIS A 183 -5.53 -11.69 -14.73
CA HIS A 183 -4.26 -12.34 -15.07
C HIS A 183 -3.74 -11.93 -16.44
N THR A 184 -4.61 -11.74 -17.44
CA THR A 184 -4.20 -11.29 -18.78
C THR A 184 -3.44 -9.96 -18.74
N VAL A 185 -3.85 -9.04 -17.84
CA VAL A 185 -3.21 -7.72 -17.67
C VAL A 185 -1.96 -7.81 -16.79
N PHE A 186 -1.96 -8.70 -15.80
CA PHE A 186 -0.89 -8.80 -14.80
C PHE A 186 0.15 -9.90 -15.11
N ALA A 187 -0.08 -10.75 -16.12
CA ALA A 187 0.88 -11.78 -16.56
C ALA A 187 2.28 -11.21 -16.87
N PRO A 188 2.46 -10.03 -17.54
CA PRO A 188 3.77 -9.46 -17.80
C PRO A 188 4.57 -9.09 -16.53
N LEU A 189 3.91 -8.98 -15.38
CA LEU A 189 4.52 -8.72 -14.07
C LEU A 189 4.93 -10.00 -13.35
N GLY A 190 4.62 -11.17 -13.94
CA GLY A 190 4.86 -12.48 -13.34
C GLY A 190 3.83 -12.88 -12.26
N PHE A 191 2.68 -12.22 -12.20
CA PHE A 191 1.62 -12.56 -11.24
C PHE A 191 0.79 -13.73 -11.75
N ASN A 192 0.55 -14.71 -10.89
CA ASN A 192 -0.38 -15.79 -11.16
C ASN A 192 -1.83 -15.34 -10.87
N TRP A 193 -2.80 -16.15 -11.30
CA TRP A 193 -4.23 -15.83 -11.12
C TRP A 193 -4.64 -15.76 -9.64
N GLN A 194 -3.98 -16.52 -8.75
CA GLN A 194 -4.22 -16.49 -7.31
C GLN A 194 -3.81 -15.14 -6.71
N ILE A 195 -2.65 -14.61 -7.13
CA ILE A 195 -2.23 -13.25 -6.77
C ILE A 195 -3.25 -12.24 -7.26
N CYS A 196 -3.73 -12.37 -8.51
CA CYS A 196 -4.71 -11.45 -9.08
C CYS A 196 -6.03 -11.43 -8.27
N ILE A 197 -6.49 -12.60 -7.78
CA ILE A 197 -7.65 -12.65 -6.88
C ILE A 197 -7.35 -11.90 -5.57
N ALA A 198 -6.20 -12.15 -4.95
CA ALA A 198 -5.85 -11.51 -3.68
C ALA A 198 -5.61 -10.00 -3.79
N LEU A 199 -5.26 -9.49 -4.98
CA LEU A 199 -5.14 -8.06 -5.23
C LEU A 199 -6.48 -7.32 -5.14
N VAL A 200 -7.59 -7.94 -5.51
CA VAL A 200 -8.92 -7.29 -5.49
C VAL A 200 -9.31 -6.84 -4.07
N PRO A 201 -9.32 -7.73 -3.05
CA PRO A 201 -9.56 -7.30 -1.68
C PRO A 201 -8.41 -6.50 -1.09
N GLY A 202 -7.17 -6.76 -1.54
CA GLY A 202 -6.01 -5.96 -1.17
C GLY A 202 -6.11 -4.50 -1.60
N LEU A 203 -6.85 -4.17 -2.67
CA LEU A 203 -7.17 -2.80 -3.06
C LEU A 203 -8.11 -2.13 -2.05
N ALA A 204 -8.97 -2.89 -1.42
CA ALA A 204 -9.90 -2.37 -0.43
C ALA A 204 -9.22 -2.13 0.93
N ALA A 205 -8.46 -3.12 1.41
CA ALA A 205 -7.68 -3.04 2.63
C ALA A 205 -6.43 -3.91 2.50
N ARG A 206 -5.26 -3.32 2.67
CA ARG A 206 -3.95 -3.98 2.43
C ARG A 206 -3.71 -5.18 3.33
N GLU A 207 -4.14 -5.10 4.57
CA GLU A 207 -4.03 -6.17 5.57
C GLU A 207 -4.82 -7.42 5.18
N VAL A 208 -5.88 -7.26 4.40
CA VAL A 208 -6.72 -8.38 3.94
C VAL A 208 -6.04 -9.17 2.81
N ALA A 209 -5.05 -8.62 2.13
CA ALA A 209 -4.39 -9.29 1.01
C ALA A 209 -3.73 -10.61 1.41
N VAL A 210 -3.05 -10.65 2.57
CA VAL A 210 -2.38 -11.88 3.06
C VAL A 210 -3.42 -12.94 3.44
N SER A 211 -4.48 -12.56 4.16
CA SER A 211 -5.55 -13.49 4.53
C SER A 211 -6.33 -13.98 3.31
N SER A 212 -6.54 -13.12 2.31
CA SER A 212 -7.15 -13.52 1.04
C SER A 212 -6.29 -14.50 0.28
N LEU A 213 -4.97 -14.26 0.23
CA LEU A 213 -4.03 -15.18 -0.40
C LEU A 213 -4.04 -16.54 0.30
N ALA A 214 -4.02 -16.56 1.65
CA ALA A 214 -4.14 -17.79 2.42
C ALA A 214 -5.43 -18.53 2.13
N THR A 215 -6.57 -17.82 2.07
CA THR A 215 -7.87 -18.42 1.73
C THR A 215 -7.88 -19.02 0.32
N VAL A 216 -7.33 -18.31 -0.66
CA VAL A 216 -7.25 -18.78 -2.05
C VAL A 216 -6.44 -20.07 -2.14
N TYR A 217 -5.31 -20.16 -1.45
CA TYR A 217 -4.47 -21.35 -1.44
C TYR A 217 -5.08 -22.49 -0.64
N ALA A 218 -5.73 -22.24 0.49
CA ALA A 218 -6.46 -23.26 1.26
C ALA A 218 -7.61 -23.86 0.46
N LEU A 219 -8.39 -23.03 -0.26
CA LEU A 219 -9.48 -23.50 -1.14
C LEU A 219 -8.96 -24.24 -2.38
N ALA A 220 -7.68 -24.05 -2.73
CA ALA A 220 -7.02 -24.82 -3.79
C ALA A 220 -6.46 -26.18 -3.30
N GLY A 221 -6.75 -26.59 -2.06
CA GLY A 221 -6.35 -27.89 -1.51
C GLY A 221 -4.93 -27.96 -0.95
N ASN A 222 -4.32 -26.83 -0.63
CA ASN A 222 -3.01 -26.77 -0.01
C ASN A 222 -3.14 -26.53 1.50
N ASP A 223 -2.85 -27.55 2.30
CA ASP A 223 -2.90 -27.50 3.78
C ASP A 223 -1.59 -27.01 4.42
N ASP A 224 -0.54 -26.84 3.63
CA ASP A 224 0.75 -26.30 4.10
C ASP A 224 0.64 -24.82 4.47
N GLY A 225 1.53 -24.38 5.34
CA GLY A 225 1.58 -22.97 5.73
C GLY A 225 1.82 -22.06 4.50
N LEU A 226 1.10 -20.94 4.41
CA LEU A 226 1.16 -20.01 3.26
C LEU A 226 2.59 -19.65 2.83
N GLN A 227 3.51 -19.50 3.78
CA GLN A 227 4.91 -19.19 3.51
C GLN A 227 5.61 -20.30 2.71
N ALA A 228 5.38 -21.57 3.06
CA ALA A 228 5.96 -22.73 2.38
C ALA A 228 5.39 -22.86 0.95
N ILE A 229 4.10 -22.69 0.79
CA ILE A 229 3.42 -22.74 -0.51
C ILE A 229 3.96 -21.64 -1.45
N VAL A 230 4.04 -20.41 -0.95
CA VAL A 230 4.55 -19.25 -1.71
C VAL A 230 6.00 -19.48 -2.11
N ALA A 231 6.85 -19.99 -1.19
CA ALA A 231 8.25 -20.27 -1.50
C ALA A 231 8.43 -21.39 -2.54
N ALA A 232 7.52 -22.38 -2.56
CA ALA A 232 7.59 -23.50 -3.52
C ALA A 232 7.04 -23.15 -4.93
N GLN A 233 6.00 -22.32 -5.00
CA GLN A 233 5.27 -22.07 -6.24
C GLN A 233 5.67 -20.78 -6.96
N TRP A 234 6.27 -19.81 -6.27
CA TRP A 234 6.60 -18.53 -6.87
C TRP A 234 8.09 -18.41 -7.19
N SER A 235 8.40 -17.73 -8.27
CA SER A 235 9.78 -17.33 -8.54
C SER A 235 10.20 -16.14 -7.69
N LEU A 236 11.50 -16.01 -7.45
CA LEU A 236 12.06 -14.82 -6.78
C LEU A 236 11.64 -13.53 -7.52
N GLY A 237 11.61 -13.58 -8.86
CA GLY A 237 11.16 -12.46 -9.69
C GLY A 237 9.73 -12.06 -9.43
N THR A 238 8.81 -13.02 -9.26
CA THR A 238 7.41 -12.78 -8.89
C THR A 238 7.31 -12.11 -7.51
N ALA A 239 8.06 -12.61 -6.52
CA ALA A 239 8.06 -12.06 -5.17
C ALA A 239 8.58 -10.61 -5.14
N LEU A 240 9.69 -10.32 -5.81
CA LEU A 240 10.24 -8.97 -5.90
C LEU A 240 9.33 -8.01 -6.68
N SER A 241 8.71 -8.49 -7.76
CA SER A 241 7.71 -7.74 -8.51
C SER A 241 6.49 -7.37 -7.66
N LEU A 242 6.00 -8.32 -6.85
CA LEU A 242 4.89 -8.09 -5.94
C LEU A 242 5.27 -7.11 -4.81
N LEU A 243 6.48 -7.21 -4.27
CA LEU A 243 6.99 -6.22 -3.31
C LEU A 243 7.01 -4.81 -3.93
N ALA A 244 7.52 -4.66 -5.17
CA ALA A 244 7.50 -3.39 -5.89
C ALA A 244 6.07 -2.87 -6.09
N TRP A 245 5.13 -3.75 -6.45
CA TRP A 245 3.70 -3.40 -6.54
C TRP A 245 3.18 -2.80 -5.23
N TYR A 246 3.44 -3.47 -4.10
CA TYR A 246 2.97 -3.01 -2.79
C TYR A 246 3.64 -1.72 -2.31
N VAL A 247 4.82 -1.35 -2.83
CA VAL A 247 5.44 -0.04 -2.54
C VAL A 247 4.64 1.10 -3.16
N PHE A 248 4.10 0.94 -4.37
CA PHE A 248 3.53 2.05 -5.13
C PHE A 248 2.01 2.02 -5.25
N ALA A 249 1.39 0.86 -5.30
CA ALA A 249 -0.04 0.72 -5.58
C ALA A 249 -0.95 1.41 -4.54
N PRO A 250 -2.05 2.04 -4.98
CA PRO A 250 -3.02 2.72 -4.10
C PRO A 250 -3.97 1.71 -3.44
N MET A 251 -3.43 0.77 -2.67
CA MET A 251 -4.19 -0.35 -2.10
C MET A 251 -4.93 0.04 -0.82
N CYS A 252 -5.77 1.08 -0.87
CA CYS A 252 -6.65 1.44 0.24
C CYS A 252 -7.76 2.39 -0.25
N ILE A 253 -8.97 1.86 -0.40
CA ILE A 253 -10.15 2.64 -0.82
C ILE A 253 -10.44 3.77 0.19
N SER A 254 -10.24 3.52 1.49
CA SER A 254 -10.43 4.52 2.53
C SER A 254 -9.50 5.73 2.37
N THR A 255 -8.28 5.54 1.85
CA THR A 255 -7.36 6.63 1.52
C THR A 255 -7.91 7.46 0.36
N LEU A 256 -8.37 6.83 -0.72
CA LEU A 256 -8.97 7.51 -1.88
C LEU A 256 -10.23 8.29 -1.47
N ALA A 257 -11.08 7.72 -0.63
CA ALA A 257 -12.26 8.39 -0.08
C ALA A 257 -11.87 9.61 0.77
N THR A 258 -10.79 9.51 1.55
CA THR A 258 -10.28 10.64 2.35
C THR A 258 -9.74 11.75 1.44
N VAL A 259 -8.99 11.41 0.39
CA VAL A 259 -8.52 12.39 -0.61
C VAL A 259 -9.68 13.11 -1.27
N LYS A 260 -10.74 12.38 -1.70
CA LYS A 260 -11.95 13.00 -2.24
C LYS A 260 -12.55 14.00 -1.26
N ARG A 261 -12.66 13.62 0.01
CA ARG A 261 -13.25 14.47 1.07
C ARG A 261 -12.40 15.72 1.36
N GLU A 262 -11.07 15.58 1.40
CA GLU A 262 -10.16 16.69 1.70
C GLU A 262 -9.95 17.65 0.51
N THR A 263 -10.04 17.14 -0.72
CA THR A 263 -9.86 17.96 -1.94
C THR A 263 -11.18 18.35 -2.59
N ASN A 264 -12.30 17.79 -2.16
CA ASN A 264 -13.64 17.93 -2.75
C ASN A 264 -13.66 17.73 -4.29
N SER A 265 -12.75 16.90 -4.82
CA SER A 265 -12.56 16.72 -6.27
C SER A 265 -12.34 15.26 -6.64
N TRP A 266 -13.17 14.74 -7.54
CA TRP A 266 -12.96 13.43 -8.16
C TRP A 266 -11.74 13.40 -9.08
N ARG A 267 -11.45 14.53 -9.75
CA ARG A 267 -10.27 14.67 -10.62
C ARG A 267 -8.99 14.35 -9.87
N ASN A 268 -8.83 14.87 -8.66
CA ASN A 268 -7.64 14.62 -7.83
C ASN A 268 -7.53 13.14 -7.42
N VAL A 269 -8.66 12.48 -7.15
CA VAL A 269 -8.70 11.04 -6.84
C VAL A 269 -8.27 10.20 -8.04
N ILE A 270 -8.81 10.51 -9.24
CA ILE A 270 -8.47 9.80 -10.48
C ILE A 270 -7.00 10.01 -10.83
N VAL A 271 -6.49 11.23 -10.72
CA VAL A 271 -5.08 11.54 -10.96
C VAL A 271 -4.19 10.76 -9.96
N LEU A 272 -4.57 10.77 -8.68
CA LEU A 272 -3.86 10.02 -7.64
C LEU A 272 -3.83 8.53 -7.94
N ALA A 273 -4.99 7.92 -8.17
CA ALA A 273 -5.09 6.50 -8.47
C ALA A 273 -4.33 6.15 -9.74
N GLY A 274 -4.51 6.93 -10.81
CA GLY A 274 -3.89 6.69 -12.11
C GLY A 274 -2.36 6.67 -12.05
N TYR A 275 -1.74 7.71 -11.44
CA TYR A 275 -0.29 7.73 -11.38
C TYR A 275 0.29 6.68 -10.42
N LEU A 276 -0.40 6.37 -9.31
CA LEU A 276 0.05 5.32 -8.38
C LEU A 276 -0.03 3.93 -9.03
N PHE A 277 -1.12 3.61 -9.75
CA PHE A 277 -1.22 2.38 -10.51
C PHE A 277 -0.18 2.32 -11.64
N GLY A 278 0.02 3.43 -12.35
CA GLY A 278 1.06 3.52 -13.38
C GLY A 278 2.46 3.27 -12.82
N LEU A 279 2.83 3.91 -11.71
CA LEU A 279 4.12 3.67 -11.05
C LEU A 279 4.24 2.23 -10.56
N ALA A 280 3.19 1.68 -9.95
CA ALA A 280 3.19 0.30 -9.46
C ALA A 280 3.40 -0.69 -10.61
N TYR A 281 2.69 -0.49 -11.72
CA TYR A 281 2.81 -1.35 -12.90
C TYR A 281 4.21 -1.28 -13.51
N LEU A 282 4.74 -0.08 -13.74
CA LEU A 282 6.07 0.12 -14.32
C LEU A 282 7.18 -0.43 -13.41
N ALA A 283 7.10 -0.17 -12.11
CA ALA A 283 8.09 -0.66 -11.15
C ALA A 283 8.07 -2.19 -11.06
N SER A 284 6.88 -2.81 -10.98
CA SER A 284 6.73 -4.26 -10.95
C SER A 284 7.20 -4.91 -12.24
N PHE A 285 6.83 -4.34 -13.38
CA PHE A 285 7.27 -4.81 -14.68
C PHE A 285 8.80 -4.77 -14.81
N ALA A 286 9.41 -3.62 -14.50
CA ALA A 286 10.87 -3.48 -14.54
C ALA A 286 11.56 -4.48 -13.60
N THR A 287 11.08 -4.61 -12.37
CA THR A 287 11.63 -5.54 -11.39
C THR A 287 11.54 -6.99 -11.87
N TYR A 288 10.40 -7.39 -12.43
CA TYR A 288 10.20 -8.74 -12.95
C TYR A 288 11.14 -9.04 -14.14
N GLN A 289 11.23 -8.11 -15.11
CA GLN A 289 12.09 -8.29 -16.29
C GLN A 289 13.57 -8.33 -15.92
N ILE A 290 14.02 -7.48 -14.99
CA ILE A 290 15.39 -7.50 -14.47
C ILE A 290 15.66 -8.83 -13.75
N ALA A 291 14.78 -9.28 -12.89
CA ALA A 291 14.93 -10.54 -12.18
C ALA A 291 14.97 -11.73 -13.13
N LYS A 292 14.14 -11.74 -14.20
CA LYS A 292 14.13 -12.76 -15.24
C LYS A 292 15.40 -12.75 -16.10
N ALA A 293 16.02 -11.59 -16.31
CA ALA A 293 17.26 -11.48 -17.09
C ALA A 293 18.49 -11.93 -16.29
N LEU A 294 18.40 -11.92 -14.94
CA LEU A 294 19.49 -12.30 -14.04
C LEU A 294 19.40 -13.77 -13.55
N SER A 295 18.28 -14.43 -13.75
CA SER A 295 18.06 -15.84 -13.43
C SER A 295 18.30 -16.73 -14.62
#